data_03cf8bc1b8b9d019330790824ff967b1
#
_entry.id   03cf8bc1b8b9d019330790824ff967b1
#
_cell.length_a   1.000
_cell.length_b   1.000
_cell.length_c   1.000
_cell.angle_alpha   90.00
_cell.angle_beta   90.00
_cell.angle_gamma   90.00
#
_symmetry.space_group_name_H-M   'P 1'
#
loop_
_entity.id
_entity.type
_entity.pdbx_description
1 polymer ?
#
loop_
_entity_poly.entity_id
_entity_poly.type
_entity_poly.pdbx_seq_one_letter_code
_entity_poly.pdbx_strand_id
1 'polypeptide(L)'
;MSAKPASASFQPKYMKLSILTAALQELTPREKRDSDPDLAIEEWLQFSKDIGSPYIQLSAALHPSQSDVPAEAMLDPVANTLDLREPFNKQRAARVQAAMRATGVGLSDIGYFDNMLAADPAARKQKHDFMLRIFDAAVLLGTDAVCGFVGRNPQLEMDQNLEMFESEFIPLLKEAKARGLTYRVEQCPMPGWNVSDKWHNNIAYAPGPWIALHRICERHGVGDQFRIHYDPSHSILMGQDTRSMFQYLKDEGYNFLIAGFHVKGQVIDARGVSAWGYGGQTMQRGDWIKGQPSPNPADQANAWKKQTILCEHELPGTARHDPLAYLQNRTVDWLDHQLAARELLNIDPANTYLVVEHEYPKARIQDKARLAPILKGSLAFVKAIDEAAAAMFALQSEILPSQGIPVQGVGREAYRS
;
A
#
# COMPACT_ATOMS: atom_id res chain seq x y z
N MET A 1 48.36 24.36 -18.18
CA MET A 1 47.58 23.98 -16.97
C MET A 1 46.14 23.79 -17.42
N SER A 2 45.71 22.55 -17.62
CA SER A 2 44.33 22.23 -17.99
C SER A 2 43.44 22.41 -16.76
N ALA A 3 42.43 23.28 -16.86
CA ALA A 3 41.43 23.43 -15.82
C ALA A 3 40.74 22.08 -15.58
N LYS A 4 40.81 21.57 -14.34
CA LYS A 4 39.95 20.45 -13.94
C LYS A 4 38.51 20.84 -14.21
N PRO A 5 37.72 19.98 -14.87
CA PRO A 5 36.27 20.24 -14.99
C PRO A 5 35.71 20.38 -13.57
N ALA A 6 34.91 21.42 -13.36
CA ALA A 6 34.17 21.60 -12.13
C ALA A 6 33.38 20.30 -11.88
N SER A 7 33.58 19.68 -10.71
CA SER A 7 32.80 18.54 -10.30
C SER A 7 31.34 18.99 -10.32
N ALA A 8 30.53 18.39 -11.19
CA ALA A 8 29.11 18.57 -11.12
C ALA A 8 28.72 18.25 -9.66
N SER A 9 28.14 19.20 -8.95
CA SER A 9 27.69 18.99 -7.59
C SER A 9 26.58 17.95 -7.63
N PHE A 10 26.89 16.75 -7.16
CA PHE A 10 25.88 15.70 -7.04
C PHE A 10 24.75 16.21 -6.13
N GLN A 11 23.53 16.14 -6.62
CA GLN A 11 22.33 16.46 -5.86
C GLN A 11 21.55 15.16 -5.67
N PRO A 12 21.55 14.57 -4.46
CA PRO A 12 20.79 13.36 -4.22
C PRO A 12 19.29 13.61 -4.41
N LYS A 13 18.61 12.69 -5.10
CA LYS A 13 17.17 12.73 -5.26
C LYS A 13 16.51 11.94 -4.12
N TYR A 14 15.56 12.56 -3.47
CA TYR A 14 14.79 11.96 -2.38
C TYR A 14 13.38 11.60 -2.83
N MET A 15 12.84 10.57 -2.21
CA MET A 15 11.44 10.19 -2.42
C MET A 15 10.49 11.11 -1.65
N LYS A 16 9.27 11.22 -2.12
CA LYS A 16 8.24 12.07 -1.51
C LYS A 16 7.59 11.33 -0.34
N LEU A 17 7.50 11.99 0.81
CA LEU A 17 6.86 11.41 1.98
C LEU A 17 5.35 11.65 1.93
N SER A 18 4.58 10.62 2.24
CA SER A 18 3.12 10.65 2.32
C SER A 18 2.63 9.84 3.52
N ILE A 19 1.37 10.01 3.89
CA ILE A 19 0.70 9.23 4.94
C ILE A 19 -0.60 8.69 4.36
N LEU A 20 -0.86 7.40 4.57
CA LEU A 20 -2.16 6.79 4.28
C LEU A 20 -3.16 7.18 5.36
N THR A 21 -4.27 7.80 4.96
CA THR A 21 -5.28 8.27 5.91
C THR A 21 -6.11 7.15 6.53
N ALA A 22 -6.19 6.00 5.87
CA ALA A 22 -6.89 4.81 6.36
C ALA A 22 -6.30 4.27 7.66
N ALA A 23 -5.00 4.20 7.72
CA ALA A 23 -4.28 3.49 8.76
C ALA A 23 -4.34 4.16 10.14
N LEU A 24 -4.71 5.41 10.18
CA LEU A 24 -4.71 6.22 11.40
C LEU A 24 -6.10 6.62 11.88
N GLN A 25 -7.09 6.10 11.22
CA GLN A 25 -8.45 6.14 11.70
C GLN A 25 -9.12 7.52 11.79
N GLU A 26 -10.21 7.57 12.48
CA GLU A 26 -11.11 8.72 12.48
C GLU A 26 -10.50 9.93 13.19
N LEU A 27 -9.80 10.81 12.46
CA LEU A 27 -9.55 12.15 13.00
C LEU A 27 -10.86 12.92 13.14
N THR A 28 -11.83 12.61 12.28
CA THR A 28 -13.15 13.25 12.27
C THR A 28 -14.20 12.26 12.74
N PRO A 29 -14.96 12.54 13.80
CA PRO A 29 -16.05 11.68 14.24
C PRO A 29 -17.05 11.37 13.13
N ARG A 30 -17.58 10.14 13.12
CA ARG A 30 -18.46 9.65 12.06
C ARG A 30 -19.67 10.55 11.82
N GLU A 31 -20.30 11.02 12.86
CA GLU A 31 -21.48 11.88 12.77
C GLU A 31 -21.18 13.20 12.04
N LYS A 32 -19.97 13.72 12.22
CA LYS A 32 -19.51 14.91 11.49
C LYS A 32 -19.24 14.62 10.04
N ARG A 33 -18.60 13.47 9.73
CA ARG A 33 -18.35 13.06 8.35
C ARG A 33 -19.64 12.76 7.60
N ASP A 34 -20.63 12.17 8.27
CA ASP A 34 -21.92 11.87 7.68
C ASP A 34 -22.71 13.13 7.35
N SER A 35 -22.51 14.22 8.11
CA SER A 35 -23.14 15.53 7.85
C SER A 35 -22.34 16.40 6.88
N ASP A 36 -21.02 16.27 6.85
CA ASP A 36 -20.11 17.00 5.96
C ASP A 36 -18.99 16.07 5.47
N PRO A 37 -19.18 15.41 4.32
CA PRO A 37 -18.29 14.38 3.83
C PRO A 37 -16.88 14.87 3.45
N ASP A 38 -16.69 16.18 3.22
CA ASP A 38 -15.39 16.72 2.86
C ASP A 38 -14.57 17.19 4.08
N LEU A 39 -15.21 17.29 5.25
CA LEU A 39 -14.55 17.71 6.48
C LEU A 39 -13.40 16.78 6.89
N ALA A 40 -13.55 15.48 6.68
CA ALA A 40 -12.51 14.51 7.00
C ALA A 40 -11.23 14.77 6.19
N ILE A 41 -11.36 15.14 4.92
CA ILE A 41 -10.22 15.46 4.06
C ILE A 41 -9.53 16.74 4.56
N GLU A 42 -10.32 17.78 4.86
CA GLU A 42 -9.79 19.04 5.37
C GLU A 42 -9.03 18.87 6.69
N GLU A 43 -9.59 18.07 7.61
CA GLU A 43 -8.93 17.77 8.89
C GLU A 43 -7.63 16.97 8.70
N TRP A 44 -7.59 16.02 7.76
CA TRP A 44 -6.37 15.29 7.44
C TRP A 44 -5.30 16.18 6.81
N LEU A 45 -5.68 17.07 5.90
CA LEU A 45 -4.76 18.04 5.29
C LEU A 45 -4.15 18.97 6.36
N GLN A 46 -4.98 19.49 7.26
CA GLN A 46 -4.48 20.34 8.35
C GLN A 46 -3.58 19.55 9.31
N PHE A 47 -4.00 18.37 9.71
CA PHE A 47 -3.20 17.52 10.59
C PHE A 47 -1.86 17.13 9.95
N SER A 48 -1.85 16.81 8.67
CA SER A 48 -0.62 16.47 7.92
C SER A 48 0.35 17.65 7.86
N LYS A 49 -0.15 18.86 7.64
CA LYS A 49 0.64 20.09 7.77
C LYS A 49 1.28 20.21 9.16
N ASP A 50 0.49 19.99 10.23
CA ASP A 50 0.94 20.17 11.61
C ASP A 50 2.02 19.13 12.01
N ILE A 51 1.98 17.94 11.41
CA ILE A 51 2.99 16.90 11.64
C ILE A 51 4.15 16.93 10.64
N GLY A 52 4.08 17.75 9.60
CA GLY A 52 5.13 17.92 8.61
C GLY A 52 5.11 16.90 7.47
N SER A 53 3.96 16.28 7.18
CA SER A 53 3.80 15.44 5.99
C SER A 53 3.46 16.29 4.78
N PRO A 54 4.26 16.26 3.70
CA PRO A 54 3.99 17.06 2.50
C PRO A 54 2.86 16.48 1.62
N TYR A 55 2.53 15.21 1.78
CA TYR A 55 1.49 14.53 1.01
C TYR A 55 0.65 13.60 1.89
N ILE A 56 -0.56 13.30 1.41
CA ILE A 56 -1.42 12.24 1.94
C ILE A 56 -1.88 11.31 0.81
N GLN A 57 -2.06 10.04 1.12
CA GLN A 57 -2.83 9.09 0.33
C GLN A 57 -4.23 9.06 0.91
N LEU A 58 -5.23 9.48 0.13
CA LEU A 58 -6.61 9.47 0.59
C LEU A 58 -7.17 8.06 0.51
N SER A 59 -7.67 7.54 1.61
CA SER A 59 -8.43 6.29 1.59
C SER A 59 -9.89 6.53 1.25
N ALA A 60 -10.44 5.63 0.45
CA ALA A 60 -11.85 5.52 0.17
C ALA A 60 -12.32 4.09 0.45
N ALA A 61 -13.55 3.94 0.92
CA ALA A 61 -14.18 2.65 1.13
C ALA A 61 -15.68 2.77 0.87
N LEU A 62 -16.31 1.66 0.51
CA LEU A 62 -17.77 1.58 0.50
C LEU A 62 -18.28 1.89 1.92
N HIS A 63 -19.30 2.74 2.02
CA HIS A 63 -19.90 3.02 3.31
C HIS A 63 -20.44 1.71 3.92
N PRO A 64 -20.39 1.51 5.25
CA PRO A 64 -20.87 0.28 5.88
C PRO A 64 -22.31 -0.13 5.51
N SER A 65 -23.18 0.85 5.19
CA SER A 65 -24.52 0.58 4.69
C SER A 65 -24.56 0.04 3.25
N GLN A 66 -23.45 0.06 2.54
CA GLN A 66 -23.32 -0.39 1.15
C GLN A 66 -22.34 -1.55 1.01
N SER A 67 -21.67 -1.94 2.10
CA SER A 67 -20.66 -2.99 2.09
C SER A 67 -21.30 -4.36 2.33
N ASP A 68 -20.83 -5.36 1.62
CA ASP A 68 -21.11 -6.78 1.86
C ASP A 68 -20.32 -7.35 3.05
N VAL A 69 -19.37 -6.56 3.56
CA VAL A 69 -18.53 -6.90 4.72
C VAL A 69 -19.11 -6.23 5.96
N PRO A 70 -19.39 -6.97 7.03
CA PRO A 70 -19.82 -6.36 8.30
C PRO A 70 -18.82 -5.32 8.78
N ALA A 71 -19.33 -4.23 9.34
CA ALA A 71 -18.47 -3.14 9.82
C ALA A 71 -17.39 -3.61 10.83
N GLU A 72 -17.71 -4.66 11.60
CA GLU A 72 -16.78 -5.27 12.56
C GLU A 72 -15.69 -6.10 11.90
N ALA A 73 -15.88 -6.46 10.64
CA ALA A 73 -14.94 -7.26 9.87
C ALA A 73 -14.03 -6.42 8.99
N MET A 74 -14.35 -5.18 8.77
CA MET A 74 -13.48 -4.28 8.04
C MET A 74 -12.22 -4.05 8.88
N LEU A 75 -11.07 -4.27 8.27
CA LEU A 75 -9.77 -4.00 8.90
C LEU A 75 -9.72 -2.56 9.39
N ASP A 76 -10.31 -1.68 8.61
CA ASP A 76 -10.49 -0.29 8.97
C ASP A 76 -11.90 0.18 8.57
N PRO A 77 -12.91 -0.02 9.44
CA PRO A 77 -14.28 0.44 9.17
C PRO A 77 -14.39 1.95 9.02
N VAL A 78 -13.29 2.65 9.12
CA VAL A 78 -13.16 4.10 9.18
C VAL A 78 -12.30 4.67 8.09
N ALA A 79 -11.75 3.83 7.27
CA ALA A 79 -10.88 4.18 6.16
C ALA A 79 -11.55 5.06 5.09
N ASN A 80 -12.77 5.48 5.29
CA ASN A 80 -13.50 6.30 4.34
C ASN A 80 -13.24 7.80 4.59
N THR A 81 -12.04 8.24 4.29
CA THR A 81 -11.69 9.67 4.33
C THR A 81 -12.33 10.42 3.16
N LEU A 82 -12.33 9.79 1.97
CA LEU A 82 -13.02 10.28 0.79
C LEU A 82 -14.40 9.61 0.70
N ASP A 83 -15.43 10.29 1.12
CA ASP A 83 -16.81 9.78 1.04
C ASP A 83 -17.39 10.00 -0.37
N LEU A 84 -17.73 8.91 -1.03
CA LEU A 84 -18.30 8.87 -2.38
C LEU A 84 -19.74 8.32 -2.41
N ARG A 85 -20.48 8.38 -1.29
CA ARG A 85 -21.92 8.06 -1.31
C ARG A 85 -22.65 8.93 -2.32
N GLU A 86 -22.32 10.21 -2.32
CA GLU A 86 -22.72 11.16 -3.35
C GLU A 86 -21.59 11.42 -4.34
N PRO A 87 -21.88 11.77 -5.60
CA PRO A 87 -20.86 12.06 -6.60
C PRO A 87 -19.89 13.15 -6.15
N PHE A 88 -18.59 12.90 -6.37
CA PHE A 88 -17.56 13.91 -6.14
C PHE A 88 -17.56 14.89 -7.33
N ASN A 89 -18.13 16.06 -7.13
CA ASN A 89 -18.31 17.04 -8.17
C ASN A 89 -17.27 18.17 -8.10
N LYS A 90 -17.31 19.08 -9.08
CA LYS A 90 -16.37 20.21 -9.16
C LYS A 90 -16.42 21.14 -7.93
N GLN A 91 -17.57 21.28 -7.28
CA GLN A 91 -17.70 22.12 -6.09
C GLN A 91 -16.95 21.50 -4.91
N ARG A 92 -17.14 20.19 -4.66
CA ARG A 92 -16.39 19.44 -3.65
C ARG A 92 -14.89 19.48 -3.94
N ALA A 93 -14.51 19.22 -5.20
CA ALA A 93 -13.11 19.29 -5.62
C ALA A 93 -12.48 20.67 -5.38
N ALA A 94 -13.18 21.75 -5.70
CA ALA A 94 -12.70 23.11 -5.46
C ALA A 94 -12.48 23.40 -3.97
N ARG A 95 -13.36 22.90 -3.08
CA ARG A 95 -13.22 22.98 -1.63
C ARG A 95 -11.95 22.26 -1.15
N VAL A 96 -11.77 21.00 -1.53
CA VAL A 96 -10.60 20.19 -1.16
C VAL A 96 -9.32 20.83 -1.70
N GLN A 97 -9.31 21.25 -2.96
CA GLN A 97 -8.15 21.93 -3.55
C GLN A 97 -7.81 23.25 -2.85
N ALA A 98 -8.83 23.98 -2.36
CA ALA A 98 -8.58 25.19 -1.55
C ALA A 98 -7.89 24.82 -0.23
N ALA A 99 -8.32 23.75 0.44
CA ALA A 99 -7.68 23.25 1.65
C ALA A 99 -6.24 22.76 1.38
N MET A 100 -6.00 22.06 0.26
CA MET A 100 -4.65 21.68 -0.16
C MET A 100 -3.74 22.90 -0.34
N ARG A 101 -4.22 23.95 -1.01
CA ARG A 101 -3.44 25.21 -1.17
C ARG A 101 -3.19 25.90 0.17
N ALA A 102 -4.17 25.95 1.06
CA ALA A 102 -4.05 26.60 2.37
C ALA A 102 -3.09 25.87 3.31
N THR A 103 -3.01 24.56 3.19
CA THR A 103 -2.11 23.72 4.00
C THR A 103 -0.74 23.54 3.37
N GLY A 104 -0.63 23.59 2.05
CA GLY A 104 0.56 23.21 1.29
C GLY A 104 0.76 21.69 1.21
N VAL A 105 -0.26 20.89 1.58
CA VAL A 105 -0.22 19.43 1.52
C VAL A 105 -0.85 18.94 0.22
N GLY A 106 -0.15 18.09 -0.50
CA GLY A 106 -0.61 17.47 -1.74
C GLY A 106 -1.22 16.09 -1.54
N LEU A 107 -1.67 15.49 -2.64
CA LEU A 107 -2.09 14.09 -2.67
C LEU A 107 -1.03 13.25 -3.39
N SER A 108 -0.73 12.05 -2.84
CA SER A 108 0.07 11.06 -3.56
C SER A 108 -0.80 10.25 -4.52
N ASP A 109 -1.94 9.80 -4.06
CA ASP A 109 -2.97 9.07 -4.81
C ASP A 109 -4.22 8.86 -3.94
N ILE A 110 -5.20 8.10 -4.47
CA ILE A 110 -6.39 7.68 -3.72
C ILE A 110 -6.37 6.16 -3.62
N GLY A 111 -6.49 5.64 -2.38
CA GLY A 111 -6.49 4.21 -2.09
C GLY A 111 -7.89 3.65 -1.89
N TYR A 112 -8.20 2.55 -2.60
CA TYR A 112 -9.38 1.71 -2.35
C TYR A 112 -8.97 0.25 -2.34
N PHE A 113 -8.91 -0.29 -1.14
CA PHE A 113 -8.35 -1.62 -0.88
C PHE A 113 -9.45 -2.64 -0.74
N ASP A 114 -10.01 -3.10 -1.88
CA ASP A 114 -11.08 -4.09 -1.90
C ASP A 114 -10.87 -5.13 -3.02
N ASN A 115 -11.63 -6.22 -2.96
CA ASN A 115 -11.55 -7.33 -3.90
C ASN A 115 -12.29 -7.02 -5.20
N MET A 116 -11.57 -6.64 -6.25
CA MET A 116 -12.15 -6.36 -7.57
C MET A 116 -12.59 -7.63 -8.33
N LEU A 117 -12.14 -8.81 -7.90
CA LEU A 117 -12.52 -10.10 -8.46
C LEU A 117 -13.46 -10.88 -7.51
N ALA A 118 -14.32 -10.19 -6.77
CA ALA A 118 -15.29 -10.82 -5.88
C ALA A 118 -16.12 -11.87 -6.62
N ALA A 119 -16.38 -13.01 -5.94
CA ALA A 119 -17.11 -14.13 -6.53
C ALA A 119 -18.56 -13.77 -6.91
N ASP A 120 -19.25 -13.00 -6.05
CA ASP A 120 -20.58 -12.50 -6.36
C ASP A 120 -20.53 -11.40 -7.42
N PRO A 121 -21.21 -11.58 -8.58
CA PRO A 121 -21.21 -10.59 -9.65
C PRO A 121 -21.82 -9.24 -9.25
N ALA A 122 -22.82 -9.21 -8.37
CA ALA A 122 -23.45 -7.97 -7.93
C ALA A 122 -22.52 -7.17 -7.03
N ALA A 123 -21.89 -7.82 -6.06
CA ALA A 123 -20.87 -7.20 -5.21
C ALA A 123 -19.67 -6.73 -6.03
N ARG A 124 -19.19 -7.53 -6.99
CA ARG A 124 -18.11 -7.15 -7.91
C ARG A 124 -18.46 -5.90 -8.71
N LYS A 125 -19.66 -5.87 -9.30
CA LYS A 125 -20.11 -4.68 -10.05
C LYS A 125 -20.17 -3.44 -9.17
N GLN A 126 -20.67 -3.55 -7.94
CA GLN A 126 -20.72 -2.43 -7.00
C GLN A 126 -19.32 -1.87 -6.71
N LYS A 127 -18.32 -2.74 -6.52
CA LYS A 127 -16.93 -2.34 -6.29
C LYS A 127 -16.31 -1.67 -7.52
N HIS A 128 -16.61 -2.18 -8.70
CA HIS A 128 -16.18 -1.55 -9.96
C HIS A 128 -16.82 -0.17 -10.17
N ASP A 129 -18.13 -0.06 -9.96
CA ASP A 129 -18.82 1.23 -10.04
C ASP A 129 -18.26 2.24 -9.04
N PHE A 130 -17.88 1.79 -7.85
CA PHE A 130 -17.24 2.63 -6.86
C PHE A 130 -15.82 3.04 -7.28
N MET A 131 -15.03 2.13 -7.86
CA MET A 131 -13.70 2.44 -8.39
C MET A 131 -13.78 3.49 -9.51
N LEU A 132 -14.80 3.44 -10.38
CA LEU A 132 -14.99 4.48 -11.40
C LEU A 132 -15.24 5.86 -10.79
N ARG A 133 -15.98 5.94 -9.68
CA ARG A 133 -16.15 7.20 -8.93
C ARG A 133 -14.84 7.70 -8.33
N ILE A 134 -13.97 6.80 -7.89
CA ILE A 134 -12.61 7.12 -7.41
C ILE A 134 -11.77 7.69 -8.55
N PHE A 135 -11.83 7.10 -9.75
CA PHE A 135 -11.13 7.63 -10.92
C PHE A 135 -11.59 9.06 -11.24
N ASP A 136 -12.89 9.33 -11.22
CA ASP A 136 -13.42 10.67 -11.46
C ASP A 136 -12.96 11.66 -10.38
N ALA A 137 -12.94 11.24 -9.11
CA ALA A 137 -12.43 12.04 -7.99
C ALA A 137 -10.91 12.30 -8.14
N ALA A 138 -10.13 11.32 -8.55
CA ALA A 138 -8.68 11.44 -8.78
C ALA A 138 -8.39 12.51 -9.85
N VAL A 139 -9.10 12.47 -10.97
CA VAL A 139 -8.99 13.49 -12.02
C VAL A 139 -9.34 14.87 -11.50
N LEU A 140 -10.45 15.00 -10.77
CA LEU A 140 -10.89 16.28 -10.22
C LEU A 140 -9.93 16.84 -9.16
N LEU A 141 -9.25 15.98 -8.42
CA LEU A 141 -8.26 16.38 -7.41
C LEU A 141 -6.85 16.57 -7.98
N GLY A 142 -6.61 16.15 -9.22
CA GLY A 142 -5.33 16.34 -9.91
C GLY A 142 -4.26 15.34 -9.50
N THR A 143 -4.62 14.13 -9.05
CA THR A 143 -3.68 13.02 -8.91
C THR A 143 -3.69 12.15 -10.16
N ASP A 144 -2.55 11.55 -10.48
CA ASP A 144 -2.33 10.72 -11.67
C ASP A 144 -2.44 9.21 -11.38
N ALA A 145 -2.74 8.86 -10.13
CA ALA A 145 -2.79 7.45 -9.73
C ALA A 145 -3.90 7.17 -8.72
N VAL A 146 -4.31 5.91 -8.74
CA VAL A 146 -5.10 5.28 -7.67
C VAL A 146 -4.37 4.03 -7.19
N CYS A 147 -4.60 3.65 -5.93
CA CYS A 147 -4.02 2.45 -5.33
C CYS A 147 -5.14 1.50 -4.89
N GLY A 148 -4.89 0.20 -4.96
CA GLY A 148 -5.88 -0.78 -4.52
C GLY A 148 -5.45 -2.22 -4.80
N PHE A 149 -6.37 -3.16 -4.64
CA PHE A 149 -6.10 -4.57 -4.90
C PHE A 149 -6.67 -5.04 -6.25
N VAL A 150 -6.13 -6.13 -6.76
CA VAL A 150 -6.79 -6.93 -7.79
C VAL A 150 -7.84 -7.83 -7.13
N GLY A 151 -7.45 -8.50 -6.08
CA GLY A 151 -8.28 -9.48 -5.40
C GLY A 151 -8.21 -10.87 -6.02
N ARG A 152 -9.17 -11.70 -5.67
CA ARG A 152 -9.31 -13.08 -6.16
C ARG A 152 -10.76 -13.55 -6.00
N ASN A 153 -11.22 -14.34 -6.93
CA ASN A 153 -12.36 -15.22 -6.70
C ASN A 153 -11.84 -16.53 -6.06
N PRO A 154 -12.12 -16.77 -4.77
CA PRO A 154 -11.59 -17.94 -4.07
C PRO A 154 -12.17 -19.26 -4.53
N GLN A 155 -13.27 -19.25 -5.30
CA GLN A 155 -13.91 -20.45 -5.86
C GLN A 155 -13.18 -20.94 -7.12
N LEU A 156 -12.30 -20.12 -7.69
CA LEU A 156 -11.59 -20.40 -8.94
C LEU A 156 -10.13 -20.75 -8.70
N GLU A 157 -9.56 -21.55 -9.58
CA GLU A 157 -8.13 -21.80 -9.63
C GLU A 157 -7.39 -20.60 -10.22
N MET A 158 -6.05 -20.60 -10.21
CA MET A 158 -5.26 -19.44 -10.58
C MET A 158 -5.41 -19.06 -12.04
N ASP A 159 -5.40 -20.03 -12.95
CA ASP A 159 -5.62 -19.82 -14.39
C ASP A 159 -6.98 -19.19 -14.69
N GLN A 160 -8.04 -19.69 -14.05
CA GLN A 160 -9.38 -19.12 -14.15
C GLN A 160 -9.46 -17.70 -13.55
N ASN A 161 -8.71 -17.42 -12.49
CA ASN A 161 -8.59 -16.07 -11.96
C ASN A 161 -7.85 -15.13 -12.90
N LEU A 162 -6.86 -15.61 -13.66
CA LEU A 162 -6.22 -14.82 -14.72
C LEU A 162 -7.19 -14.52 -15.87
N GLU A 163 -8.02 -15.47 -16.28
CA GLU A 163 -9.11 -15.25 -17.25
C GLU A 163 -10.14 -14.24 -16.72
N MET A 164 -10.49 -14.35 -15.44
CA MET A 164 -11.38 -13.39 -14.79
C MET A 164 -10.76 -12.01 -14.67
N PHE A 165 -9.47 -11.90 -14.41
CA PHE A 165 -8.73 -10.62 -14.47
C PHE A 165 -8.82 -10.00 -15.88
N GLU A 166 -8.62 -10.81 -16.91
CA GLU A 166 -8.71 -10.34 -18.29
C GLU A 166 -10.12 -9.83 -18.65
N SER A 167 -11.17 -10.53 -18.21
CA SER A 167 -12.56 -10.14 -18.49
C SER A 167 -13.08 -9.00 -17.63
N GLU A 168 -12.68 -8.91 -16.36
CA GLU A 168 -13.28 -8.00 -15.38
C GLU A 168 -12.40 -6.81 -15.02
N PHE A 169 -11.08 -7.01 -14.92
CA PHE A 169 -10.17 -5.94 -14.48
C PHE A 169 -9.61 -5.10 -15.65
N ILE A 170 -9.40 -5.70 -16.81
CA ILE A 170 -8.95 -4.95 -18.00
C ILE A 170 -9.91 -3.82 -18.38
N PRO A 171 -11.25 -3.98 -18.30
CA PRO A 171 -12.17 -2.84 -18.49
C PRO A 171 -11.89 -1.68 -17.53
N LEU A 172 -11.59 -1.93 -16.24
CA LEU A 172 -11.23 -0.87 -15.30
C LEU A 172 -9.93 -0.16 -15.70
N LEU A 173 -8.91 -0.90 -16.16
CA LEU A 173 -7.67 -0.28 -16.64
C LEU A 173 -7.87 0.54 -17.91
N LYS A 174 -8.81 0.18 -18.78
CA LYS A 174 -9.20 1.01 -19.94
C LYS A 174 -9.85 2.32 -19.51
N GLU A 175 -10.68 2.28 -18.48
CA GLU A 175 -11.28 3.48 -17.87
C GLU A 175 -10.24 4.35 -17.17
N ALA A 176 -9.25 3.75 -16.48
CA ALA A 176 -8.11 4.46 -15.95
C ALA A 176 -7.30 5.14 -17.06
N LYS A 177 -7.00 4.42 -18.15
CA LYS A 177 -6.30 4.96 -19.32
C LYS A 177 -7.02 6.14 -19.94
N ALA A 178 -8.33 6.03 -20.12
CA ALA A 178 -9.15 7.11 -20.70
C ALA A 178 -9.10 8.40 -19.88
N ARG A 179 -8.78 8.29 -18.59
CA ARG A 179 -8.64 9.42 -17.63
C ARG A 179 -7.17 9.82 -17.37
N GLY A 180 -6.21 9.18 -18.02
CA GLY A 180 -4.78 9.44 -17.80
C GLY A 180 -4.27 8.96 -16.42
N LEU A 181 -4.93 7.96 -15.84
CA LEU A 181 -4.59 7.43 -14.52
C LEU A 181 -3.78 6.14 -14.61
N THR A 182 -2.96 5.93 -13.59
CA THR A 182 -2.28 4.66 -13.32
C THR A 182 -2.98 3.96 -12.14
N TYR A 183 -3.20 2.66 -12.27
CA TYR A 183 -3.68 1.82 -11.17
C TYR A 183 -2.47 1.12 -10.52
N ARG A 184 -2.16 1.49 -9.29
CA ARG A 184 -1.08 0.91 -8.48
C ARG A 184 -1.64 -0.20 -7.61
N VAL A 185 -1.29 -1.44 -7.91
CA VAL A 185 -1.77 -2.61 -7.15
C VAL A 185 -0.89 -2.84 -5.93
N GLU A 186 -1.47 -2.81 -4.76
CA GLU A 186 -0.79 -3.29 -3.57
C GLU A 186 -0.79 -4.82 -3.53
N GLN A 187 0.36 -5.41 -3.21
CA GLN A 187 0.55 -6.86 -3.26
C GLN A 187 0.13 -7.59 -1.99
N CYS A 188 -0.63 -6.96 -1.10
CA CYS A 188 -1.13 -7.63 0.09
C CYS A 188 -1.78 -8.98 -0.25
N PRO A 189 -1.38 -10.10 0.36
CA PRO A 189 -1.94 -11.41 0.06
C PRO A 189 -3.39 -11.58 0.53
N MET A 190 -3.89 -10.69 1.36
CA MET A 190 -5.25 -10.65 1.90
C MET A 190 -5.75 -11.99 2.47
N PRO A 191 -5.00 -12.63 3.35
CA PRO A 191 -5.37 -13.97 3.85
C PRO A 191 -6.67 -13.97 4.68
N GLY A 192 -7.13 -12.80 5.11
CA GLY A 192 -8.28 -12.63 5.97
C GLY A 192 -9.62 -12.32 5.28
N TRP A 193 -9.65 -12.14 3.98
CA TRP A 193 -10.87 -11.72 3.29
C TRP A 193 -11.94 -12.80 3.19
N ASN A 194 -11.51 -14.05 3.20
CA ASN A 194 -12.42 -15.18 3.11
C ASN A 194 -11.99 -16.31 4.02
N VAL A 195 -12.99 -17.04 4.48
CA VAL A 195 -12.83 -18.34 5.11
C VAL A 195 -12.50 -19.36 4.02
N SER A 196 -11.42 -19.14 3.29
CA SER A 196 -10.95 -20.01 2.23
C SER A 196 -9.67 -20.72 2.67
N ASP A 197 -9.52 -21.96 2.28
CA ASP A 197 -8.28 -22.71 2.39
C ASP A 197 -7.20 -22.23 1.41
N LYS A 198 -7.54 -21.30 0.51
CA LYS A 198 -6.61 -20.67 -0.43
C LYS A 198 -5.96 -19.46 0.21
N TRP A 199 -4.65 -19.50 0.31
CA TRP A 199 -3.83 -18.56 1.07
C TRP A 199 -3.84 -17.12 0.56
N HIS A 200 -3.82 -16.95 -0.75
CA HIS A 200 -3.71 -15.64 -1.35
C HIS A 200 -5.03 -15.23 -1.96
N ASN A 201 -5.74 -14.35 -1.26
CA ASN A 201 -7.00 -13.76 -1.74
C ASN A 201 -6.77 -12.51 -2.62
N ASN A 202 -5.52 -12.23 -2.98
CA ASN A 202 -5.13 -11.30 -4.01
C ASN A 202 -4.15 -11.99 -4.94
N ILE A 203 -4.49 -12.11 -6.22
CA ILE A 203 -3.63 -12.81 -7.20
C ILE A 203 -2.33 -12.06 -7.49
N ALA A 204 -2.26 -10.78 -7.16
CA ALA A 204 -1.07 -9.94 -7.37
C ALA A 204 -0.12 -9.95 -6.15
N TYR A 205 0.15 -11.10 -5.55
CA TYR A 205 0.90 -11.22 -4.28
C TYR A 205 2.41 -11.36 -4.41
N ALA A 206 2.95 -11.58 -5.60
CA ALA A 206 4.37 -11.84 -5.81
C ALA A 206 4.82 -11.47 -7.24
N PRO A 207 6.13 -11.31 -7.52
CA PRO A 207 6.65 -10.89 -8.82
C PRO A 207 6.22 -11.73 -10.02
N GLY A 208 6.18 -13.03 -9.89
CA GLY A 208 5.73 -13.93 -10.97
C GLY A 208 4.28 -13.60 -11.41
N PRO A 209 3.30 -13.62 -10.51
CA PRO A 209 1.94 -13.12 -10.78
C PRO A 209 1.90 -11.70 -11.34
N TRP A 210 2.71 -10.74 -10.84
CA TRP A 210 2.70 -9.36 -11.37
C TRP A 210 3.06 -9.33 -12.84
N ILE A 211 4.10 -10.09 -13.25
CA ILE A 211 4.53 -10.21 -14.64
C ILE A 211 3.42 -10.84 -15.50
N ALA A 212 2.79 -11.91 -15.00
CA ALA A 212 1.69 -12.56 -15.71
C ALA A 212 0.51 -11.61 -15.95
N LEU A 213 0.10 -10.87 -14.92
CA LEU A 213 -0.96 -9.86 -15.02
C LEU A 213 -0.57 -8.71 -15.96
N HIS A 214 0.66 -8.22 -15.86
CA HIS A 214 1.14 -7.15 -16.74
C HIS A 214 1.16 -7.60 -18.22
N ARG A 215 1.58 -8.82 -18.52
CA ARG A 215 1.53 -9.38 -19.89
C ARG A 215 0.10 -9.43 -20.45
N ILE A 216 -0.90 -9.69 -19.60
CA ILE A 216 -2.30 -9.57 -19.98
C ILE A 216 -2.62 -8.11 -20.31
N CYS A 217 -2.22 -7.18 -19.45
CA CYS A 217 -2.44 -5.74 -19.67
C CYS A 217 -1.79 -5.24 -20.96
N GLU A 218 -0.57 -5.70 -21.29
CA GLU A 218 0.12 -5.37 -22.55
C GLU A 218 -0.67 -5.82 -23.78
N ARG A 219 -1.20 -7.06 -23.78
CA ARG A 219 -2.03 -7.56 -24.90
C ARG A 219 -3.26 -6.70 -25.16
N HIS A 220 -3.76 -6.03 -24.13
CA HIS A 220 -4.92 -5.13 -24.23
C HIS A 220 -4.55 -3.64 -24.36
N GLY A 221 -3.25 -3.32 -24.48
CA GLY A 221 -2.77 -1.95 -24.64
C GLY A 221 -2.96 -1.07 -23.40
N VAL A 222 -3.00 -1.66 -22.22
CA VAL A 222 -3.13 -0.99 -20.91
C VAL A 222 -1.98 -1.32 -19.95
N GLY A 223 -0.83 -1.76 -20.49
CA GLY A 223 0.35 -2.09 -19.67
C GLY A 223 0.86 -0.91 -18.85
N ASP A 224 0.77 0.32 -19.37
CA ASP A 224 1.20 1.50 -18.63
C ASP A 224 0.29 1.87 -17.47
N GLN A 225 -0.94 1.39 -17.45
CA GLN A 225 -1.90 1.63 -16.39
C GLN A 225 -1.75 0.67 -15.21
N PHE A 226 -1.02 -0.43 -15.37
CA PHE A 226 -0.82 -1.42 -14.32
C PHE A 226 0.57 -1.25 -13.70
N ARG A 227 0.62 -0.89 -12.43
CA ARG A 227 1.84 -0.78 -11.63
C ARG A 227 1.63 -1.42 -10.26
N ILE A 228 2.71 -1.62 -9.54
CA ILE A 228 2.71 -2.17 -8.18
C ILE A 228 3.03 -1.07 -7.17
N HIS A 229 2.23 -1.02 -6.13
CA HIS A 229 2.52 -0.28 -4.90
C HIS A 229 3.05 -1.28 -3.88
N TYR A 230 4.36 -1.28 -3.68
CA TYR A 230 5.03 -2.34 -2.92
C TYR A 230 5.00 -2.06 -1.41
N ASP A 231 4.51 -3.03 -0.64
CA ASP A 231 4.58 -3.04 0.83
C ASP A 231 5.46 -4.20 1.30
N PRO A 232 6.66 -3.93 1.86
CA PRO A 232 7.56 -4.98 2.30
C PRO A 232 6.99 -5.81 3.46
N SER A 233 6.07 -5.26 4.26
CA SER A 233 5.48 -5.98 5.39
C SER A 233 4.76 -7.26 4.93
N HIS A 234 4.09 -7.20 3.80
CA HIS A 234 3.39 -8.36 3.23
C HIS A 234 4.35 -9.42 2.70
N SER A 235 5.45 -9.00 2.09
CA SER A 235 6.45 -9.92 1.55
C SER A 235 7.15 -10.72 2.64
N ILE A 236 7.54 -10.06 3.74
CA ILE A 236 8.20 -10.76 4.85
C ILE A 236 7.30 -11.76 5.56
N LEU A 237 5.98 -11.52 5.61
CA LEU A 237 5.02 -12.49 6.13
C LEU A 237 4.96 -13.78 5.29
N MET A 238 5.30 -13.68 4.01
CA MET A 238 5.39 -14.80 3.07
C MET A 238 6.80 -15.37 2.96
N GLY A 239 7.74 -14.89 3.77
CA GLY A 239 9.15 -15.31 3.70
C GLY A 239 9.88 -14.86 2.44
N GLN A 240 9.40 -13.79 1.79
CA GLN A 240 10.01 -13.23 0.58
C GLN A 240 11.05 -12.17 0.94
N ASP A 241 12.20 -12.25 0.28
CA ASP A 241 13.27 -11.26 0.41
C ASP A 241 13.12 -10.14 -0.62
N THR A 242 13.04 -8.90 -0.14
CA THR A 242 12.80 -7.71 -0.98
C THR A 242 13.86 -7.54 -2.07
N ARG A 243 15.14 -7.65 -1.72
CA ARG A 243 16.23 -7.46 -2.68
C ARG A 243 16.20 -8.54 -3.78
N SER A 244 15.95 -9.78 -3.42
CA SER A 244 15.80 -10.89 -4.37
C SER A 244 14.60 -10.70 -5.29
N MET A 245 13.49 -10.20 -4.78
CA MET A 245 12.30 -9.87 -5.58
C MET A 245 12.59 -8.76 -6.60
N PHE A 246 13.25 -7.68 -6.19
CA PHE A 246 13.60 -6.57 -7.09
C PHE A 246 14.61 -7.00 -8.15
N GLN A 247 15.57 -7.85 -7.75
CA GLN A 247 16.51 -8.40 -8.70
C GLN A 247 15.84 -9.32 -9.72
N TYR A 248 14.90 -10.16 -9.28
CA TYR A 248 14.11 -10.99 -10.17
C TYR A 248 13.35 -10.14 -11.20
N LEU A 249 12.70 -9.08 -10.76
CA LEU A 249 12.03 -8.13 -11.68
C LEU A 249 13.01 -7.52 -12.69
N LYS A 250 14.22 -7.16 -12.24
CA LYS A 250 15.27 -6.61 -13.11
C LYS A 250 15.76 -7.63 -14.12
N ASP A 251 16.03 -8.86 -13.68
CA ASP A 251 16.51 -9.95 -14.53
C ASP A 251 15.48 -10.32 -15.61
N GLU A 252 14.18 -10.25 -15.27
CA GLU A 252 13.07 -10.48 -16.19
C GLU A 252 12.70 -9.25 -17.05
N GLY A 253 13.31 -8.10 -16.82
CA GLY A 253 13.02 -6.85 -17.56
C GLY A 253 11.75 -6.10 -17.11
N TYR A 254 11.24 -6.41 -15.91
CA TYR A 254 10.00 -5.82 -15.36
C TYR A 254 10.24 -4.91 -14.14
N ASN A 255 11.45 -4.42 -13.96
CA ASN A 255 11.83 -3.57 -12.83
C ASN A 255 11.14 -2.17 -12.80
N PHE A 256 10.39 -1.84 -13.84
CA PHE A 256 9.54 -0.65 -13.92
C PHE A 256 8.15 -0.85 -13.30
N LEU A 257 7.79 -2.07 -12.93
CA LEU A 257 6.46 -2.34 -12.39
C LEU A 257 6.20 -1.66 -11.05
N ILE A 258 7.20 -1.56 -10.18
CA ILE A 258 7.03 -0.89 -8.89
C ILE A 258 7.08 0.62 -9.09
N ALA A 259 6.02 1.32 -8.64
CA ALA A 259 5.85 2.76 -8.83
C ALA A 259 5.53 3.53 -7.54
N GLY A 260 5.55 2.87 -6.40
CA GLY A 260 5.32 3.47 -5.09
C GLY A 260 5.52 2.45 -3.97
N PHE A 261 5.58 2.94 -2.75
CA PHE A 261 5.84 2.12 -1.58
C PHE A 261 4.93 2.48 -0.42
N HIS A 262 4.27 1.50 0.16
CA HIS A 262 3.85 1.60 1.56
C HIS A 262 5.05 1.33 2.47
N VAL A 263 5.12 2.07 3.56
CA VAL A 263 6.18 1.94 4.56
C VAL A 263 5.52 1.53 5.87
N LYS A 264 5.57 0.23 6.11
CA LYS A 264 4.97 -0.41 7.27
C LYS A 264 5.92 -1.48 7.79
N GLY A 265 6.18 -1.47 9.09
CA GLY A 265 6.89 -2.54 9.77
C GLY A 265 5.98 -3.73 10.03
N GLN A 266 6.58 -4.88 10.29
CA GLN A 266 5.85 -6.11 10.55
C GLN A 266 6.56 -6.98 11.59
N VAL A 267 5.81 -7.68 12.41
CA VAL A 267 6.31 -8.72 13.31
C VAL A 267 5.88 -10.08 12.79
N ILE A 268 6.83 -10.97 12.63
CA ILE A 268 6.56 -12.33 12.16
C ILE A 268 6.17 -13.20 13.35
N ASP A 269 5.04 -13.86 13.26
CA ASP A 269 4.70 -14.96 14.17
C ASP A 269 5.41 -16.25 13.74
N ALA A 270 6.49 -16.59 14.41
CA ALA A 270 7.25 -17.80 14.14
C ALA A 270 6.42 -19.10 14.24
N ARG A 271 5.40 -19.12 15.09
CA ARG A 271 4.48 -20.28 15.22
C ARG A 271 3.57 -20.36 14.00
N GLY A 272 3.07 -19.21 13.50
CA GLY A 272 2.31 -19.15 12.27
C GLY A 272 3.13 -19.63 11.08
N VAL A 273 4.36 -19.15 10.94
CA VAL A 273 5.28 -19.62 9.89
C VAL A 273 5.50 -21.12 9.98
N SER A 274 5.80 -21.64 11.17
CA SER A 274 6.08 -23.08 11.36
C SER A 274 4.87 -23.97 11.10
N ALA A 275 3.68 -23.51 11.46
CA ALA A 275 2.45 -24.30 11.35
C ALA A 275 1.78 -24.18 9.98
N TRP A 276 1.92 -23.04 9.30
CA TRP A 276 1.11 -22.66 8.16
C TRP A 276 1.90 -22.09 6.97
N GLY A 277 3.19 -21.88 7.11
CA GLY A 277 4.03 -21.25 6.08
C GLY A 277 3.77 -19.76 5.89
N TYR A 278 3.08 -19.12 6.85
CA TYR A 278 2.74 -17.70 6.80
C TYR A 278 2.81 -17.09 8.20
N GLY A 279 3.53 -15.98 8.34
CA GLY A 279 3.76 -15.31 9.62
C GLY A 279 2.69 -14.29 10.03
N GLY A 280 1.62 -14.20 9.26
CA GLY A 280 0.56 -13.22 9.50
C GLY A 280 -0.52 -13.67 10.48
N GLN A 281 -1.35 -12.73 10.83
CA GLN A 281 -2.29 -12.80 11.94
C GLN A 281 -3.47 -13.75 11.78
N THR A 282 -3.92 -14.00 10.56
CA THR A 282 -5.19 -14.70 10.30
C THR A 282 -5.08 -16.19 10.39
N MET A 283 -3.88 -16.70 10.36
CA MET A 283 -3.59 -18.13 10.21
C MET A 283 -3.59 -18.89 11.52
N GLN A 284 -3.69 -18.21 12.64
CA GLN A 284 -3.56 -18.83 13.95
C GLN A 284 -4.84 -19.44 14.49
N ARG A 285 -5.93 -19.37 13.75
CA ARG A 285 -7.24 -19.82 14.23
C ARG A 285 -7.77 -20.94 13.39
N GLY A 286 -7.75 -22.15 13.96
CA GLY A 286 -8.18 -23.37 13.33
C GLY A 286 -9.59 -23.36 12.76
N ASP A 287 -10.46 -22.51 13.28
CA ASP A 287 -11.83 -22.38 12.82
C ASP A 287 -11.94 -21.74 11.43
N TRP A 288 -10.94 -20.97 11.02
CA TRP A 288 -10.85 -20.34 9.70
C TRP A 288 -10.46 -21.30 8.59
N ILE A 289 -9.65 -22.29 8.94
CA ILE A 289 -9.09 -23.26 7.98
C ILE A 289 -10.15 -24.23 7.51
N LYS A 290 -11.17 -24.45 8.32
CA LYS A 290 -12.24 -25.38 8.01
C LYS A 290 -13.32 -24.80 7.10
N GLY A 291 -13.24 -23.53 6.74
CA GLY A 291 -14.19 -22.88 5.81
C GLY A 291 -15.64 -22.93 6.27
N GLN A 292 -15.88 -23.24 7.54
CA GLN A 292 -17.24 -23.34 8.05
C GLN A 292 -17.56 -22.14 8.93
N PRO A 293 -18.58 -21.35 8.59
CA PRO A 293 -19.12 -20.39 9.52
C PRO A 293 -19.56 -21.14 10.78
N SER A 294 -19.19 -20.61 11.96
CA SER A 294 -19.72 -21.13 13.19
C SER A 294 -21.25 -21.20 13.10
N PRO A 295 -21.89 -22.29 13.53
CA PRO A 295 -23.35 -22.40 13.55
C PRO A 295 -23.99 -21.39 14.52
N ASN A 296 -23.22 -20.77 15.38
CA ASN A 296 -23.70 -19.78 16.33
C ASN A 296 -23.58 -18.37 15.70
N PRO A 297 -24.70 -17.61 15.50
CA PRO A 297 -24.67 -16.26 14.98
C PRO A 297 -23.80 -15.29 15.77
N ALA A 298 -23.70 -15.47 17.10
CA ALA A 298 -22.82 -14.66 17.93
C ALA A 298 -21.33 -14.93 17.64
N ASP A 299 -20.99 -16.17 17.28
CA ASP A 299 -19.63 -16.53 16.88
C ASP A 299 -19.32 -16.07 15.45
N GLN A 300 -20.31 -16.03 14.57
CA GLN A 300 -20.15 -15.44 13.23
C GLN A 300 -19.87 -13.95 13.33
N ALA A 301 -20.62 -13.20 14.13
CA ALA A 301 -20.35 -11.80 14.40
C ALA A 301 -18.96 -11.58 15.05
N ASN A 302 -18.51 -12.55 15.87
CA ASN A 302 -17.20 -12.52 16.50
C ASN A 302 -16.10 -13.11 15.61
N ALA A 303 -16.41 -13.90 14.61
CA ALA A 303 -15.44 -14.49 13.71
C ALA A 303 -14.62 -13.38 13.00
N TRP A 304 -15.30 -12.37 12.52
CA TRP A 304 -14.66 -11.19 11.92
C TRP A 304 -13.86 -10.37 12.93
N LYS A 305 -14.36 -10.22 14.14
CA LYS A 305 -13.58 -9.62 15.24
C LYS A 305 -12.33 -10.42 15.58
N LYS A 306 -12.39 -11.73 15.44
CA LYS A 306 -11.25 -12.63 15.66
C LYS A 306 -10.19 -12.51 14.57
N GLN A 307 -10.56 -12.19 13.32
CA GLN A 307 -9.59 -11.89 12.26
C GLN A 307 -8.75 -10.66 12.56
N THR A 308 -9.38 -9.62 13.12
CA THR A 308 -8.72 -8.38 13.45
C THR A 308 -7.96 -8.39 14.78
N ILE A 309 -8.05 -9.48 15.56
CA ILE A 309 -7.47 -9.55 16.93
C ILE A 309 -5.98 -9.85 16.93
N LEU A 310 -5.46 -10.46 15.89
CA LEU A 310 -4.06 -10.87 15.83
C LEU A 310 -3.28 -10.02 14.84
N CYS A 311 -3.54 -8.73 14.84
CA CYS A 311 -2.59 -7.84 14.21
C CYS A 311 -1.26 -7.92 14.96
N GLU A 312 -0.18 -7.75 14.25
CA GLU A 312 1.18 -7.93 14.73
C GLU A 312 1.46 -7.17 16.02
N HIS A 313 0.85 -6.01 16.19
CA HIS A 313 0.94 -5.19 17.38
C HIS A 313 0.14 -5.73 18.59
N GLU A 314 -0.67 -6.77 18.40
CA GLU A 314 -1.33 -7.49 19.51
C GLU A 314 -0.56 -8.73 19.94
N LEU A 315 0.52 -9.09 19.27
CA LEU A 315 1.35 -10.21 19.67
C LEU A 315 2.07 -9.92 21.00
N PRO A 316 2.23 -10.92 21.87
CA PRO A 316 2.96 -10.74 23.11
C PRO A 316 4.38 -10.22 22.86
N GLY A 317 4.78 -9.20 23.61
CA GLY A 317 6.11 -8.60 23.50
C GLY A 317 6.26 -7.54 22.39
N THR A 318 5.21 -7.26 21.65
CA THR A 318 5.21 -6.15 20.69
C THR A 318 4.80 -4.84 21.36
N ALA A 319 5.21 -3.73 20.76
CA ALA A 319 4.83 -2.41 21.24
C ALA A 319 3.40 -2.06 20.79
N ARG A 320 2.42 -2.67 21.44
CA ARG A 320 0.98 -2.61 21.11
C ARG A 320 0.40 -1.23 20.78
N HIS A 321 1.10 -0.19 21.13
CA HIS A 321 0.61 1.18 21.05
C HIS A 321 1.65 2.16 20.51
N ASP A 322 2.75 1.65 19.95
CA ASP A 322 3.81 2.45 19.38
C ASP A 322 4.12 1.99 17.95
N PRO A 323 3.42 2.57 16.94
CA PRO A 323 3.68 2.26 15.54
C PRO A 323 5.08 2.61 15.08
N LEU A 324 5.74 3.57 15.73
CA LEU A 324 7.13 3.89 15.42
C LEU A 324 8.05 2.73 15.81
N ALA A 325 7.82 2.09 16.96
CA ALA A 325 8.56 0.88 17.34
C ALA A 325 8.33 -0.25 16.33
N TYR A 326 7.13 -0.34 15.79
CA TYR A 326 6.77 -1.27 14.72
C TYR A 326 7.54 -1.01 13.43
N LEU A 327 7.52 0.23 12.98
CA LEU A 327 8.24 0.66 11.79
C LEU A 327 9.76 0.46 11.96
N GLN A 328 10.29 0.68 13.14
CA GLN A 328 11.69 0.46 13.50
C GLN A 328 12.02 -1.01 13.78
N ASN A 329 11.03 -1.89 13.83
CA ASN A 329 11.27 -3.31 14.00
C ASN A 329 12.14 -3.84 12.85
N ARG A 330 13.17 -4.61 13.21
CA ARG A 330 14.20 -5.08 12.28
C ARG A 330 13.76 -6.22 11.35
N THR A 331 12.48 -6.51 11.26
CA THR A 331 11.97 -7.47 10.27
C THR A 331 12.08 -6.97 8.84
N VAL A 332 12.14 -5.65 8.66
CA VAL A 332 12.49 -4.99 7.40
C VAL A 332 13.81 -4.26 7.58
N ASP A 333 14.82 -4.60 6.82
CA ASP A 333 16.01 -3.76 6.69
C ASP A 333 15.69 -2.59 5.76
N TRP A 334 15.21 -1.50 6.37
CA TRP A 334 14.75 -0.32 5.65
C TRP A 334 15.85 0.34 4.81
N LEU A 335 17.10 0.31 5.28
CA LEU A 335 18.21 0.89 4.54
C LEU A 335 18.51 0.05 3.29
N ASP A 336 18.61 -1.27 3.43
CA ASP A 336 18.80 -2.16 2.30
C ASP A 336 17.62 -2.13 1.34
N HIS A 337 16.38 -2.08 1.86
CA HIS A 337 15.17 -1.94 1.04
C HIS A 337 15.24 -0.68 0.15
N GLN A 338 15.55 0.49 0.72
CA GLN A 338 15.62 1.74 -0.02
C GLN A 338 16.81 1.79 -0.98
N LEU A 339 17.93 1.18 -0.59
CA LEU A 339 19.11 1.07 -1.44
C LEU A 339 18.81 0.11 -2.62
N ALA A 340 18.22 -1.04 -2.36
CA ALA A 340 17.82 -1.99 -3.38
C ALA A 340 16.83 -1.39 -4.39
N ALA A 341 15.87 -0.57 -3.91
CA ALA A 341 14.95 0.13 -4.80
C ALA A 341 15.69 1.03 -5.80
N ARG A 342 16.71 1.77 -5.34
CA ARG A 342 17.52 2.65 -6.19
C ARG A 342 18.45 1.90 -7.15
N GLU A 343 18.98 0.77 -6.73
CA GLU A 343 19.94 -0.04 -7.50
C GLU A 343 19.26 -0.91 -8.57
N LEU A 344 18.07 -1.41 -8.27
CA LEU A 344 17.47 -2.50 -9.02
C LEU A 344 16.21 -2.11 -9.78
N LEU A 345 15.45 -1.13 -9.28
CA LEU A 345 14.21 -0.70 -9.92
C LEU A 345 14.45 0.48 -10.86
N ASN A 346 13.61 0.57 -11.88
CA ASN A 346 13.55 1.71 -12.77
C ASN A 346 12.54 2.74 -12.25
N ILE A 347 12.92 3.42 -11.16
CA ILE A 347 12.11 4.46 -10.52
C ILE A 347 12.78 5.82 -10.64
N ASP A 348 11.99 6.89 -10.65
CA ASP A 348 12.48 8.25 -10.38
C ASP A 348 12.17 8.61 -8.94
N PRO A 349 13.17 8.67 -8.03
CA PRO A 349 12.92 8.98 -6.63
C PRO A 349 12.14 10.29 -6.43
N ALA A 350 12.40 11.31 -7.26
CA ALA A 350 11.72 12.59 -7.15
C ALA A 350 10.21 12.53 -7.47
N ASN A 351 9.75 11.45 -8.10
CA ASN A 351 8.36 11.20 -8.44
C ASN A 351 7.78 9.94 -7.79
N THR A 352 8.52 9.33 -6.88
CA THR A 352 8.10 8.14 -6.14
C THR A 352 7.71 8.53 -4.72
N TYR A 353 6.64 7.91 -4.21
CA TYR A 353 6.13 8.16 -2.87
C TYR A 353 6.50 7.04 -1.91
N LEU A 354 6.88 7.43 -0.68
CA LEU A 354 6.98 6.60 0.51
C LEU A 354 5.77 6.92 1.38
N VAL A 355 4.79 6.06 1.37
CA VAL A 355 3.52 6.26 2.07
C VAL A 355 3.58 5.54 3.41
N VAL A 356 3.68 6.29 4.49
CA VAL A 356 3.65 5.73 5.84
C VAL A 356 2.28 5.17 6.12
N GLU A 357 2.23 3.89 6.45
CA GLU A 357 1.02 3.17 6.79
C GLU A 357 1.12 2.62 8.22
N HIS A 358 0.10 2.88 9.02
CA HIS A 358 -0.03 2.33 10.36
C HIS A 358 -1.41 1.73 10.54
N GLU A 359 -1.47 0.45 10.72
CA GLU A 359 -2.70 -0.26 11.01
C GLU A 359 -2.91 -0.36 12.53
N TYR A 360 -4.08 0.12 12.98
CA TYR A 360 -4.53 -0.04 14.35
C TYR A 360 -5.82 -0.84 14.36
N PRO A 361 -5.81 -2.11 14.67
CA PRO A 361 -7.06 -2.81 14.88
C PRO A 361 -7.72 -2.28 16.15
N LYS A 362 -8.89 -1.75 16.03
CA LYS A 362 -9.81 -1.39 17.11
C LYS A 362 -9.37 -0.29 18.09
N ALA A 363 -8.12 0.03 18.20
CA ALA A 363 -7.68 1.15 19.03
C ALA A 363 -7.81 2.43 18.20
N ARG A 364 -9.02 2.89 18.00
CA ARG A 364 -9.28 4.17 17.33
C ARG A 364 -8.66 5.28 18.14
N ILE A 365 -7.51 5.74 17.69
CA ILE A 365 -6.87 6.89 18.30
C ILE A 365 -7.47 8.13 17.65
N GLN A 366 -8.56 8.62 18.19
CA GLN A 366 -9.17 9.89 17.77
C GLN A 366 -8.41 11.11 18.32
N ASP A 367 -7.46 10.86 19.20
CA ASP A 367 -6.69 11.92 19.85
C ASP A 367 -5.51 12.33 18.96
N LYS A 368 -5.66 13.46 18.28
CA LYS A 368 -4.62 14.07 17.45
C LYS A 368 -3.32 14.32 18.23
N ALA A 369 -3.41 14.68 19.52
CA ALA A 369 -2.25 14.95 20.35
C ALA A 369 -1.43 13.68 20.59
N ARG A 370 -2.09 12.53 20.72
CA ARG A 370 -1.43 11.23 20.83
C ARG A 370 -0.85 10.73 19.51
N LEU A 371 -1.54 10.97 18.38
CA LEU A 371 -1.09 10.55 17.05
C LEU A 371 0.09 11.37 16.53
N ALA A 372 0.09 12.67 16.78
CA ALA A 372 1.08 13.58 16.22
C ALA A 372 2.54 13.18 16.49
N PRO A 373 2.96 12.87 17.73
CA PRO A 373 4.35 12.47 17.98
C PRO A 373 4.72 11.14 17.30
N ILE A 374 3.80 10.20 17.22
CA ILE A 374 4.01 8.90 16.56
C ILE A 374 4.29 9.11 15.07
N LEU A 375 3.44 9.88 14.40
CA LEU A 375 3.59 10.13 12.97
C LEU A 375 4.78 11.02 12.64
N LYS A 376 5.06 12.04 13.45
CA LYS A 376 6.29 12.81 13.31
C LYS A 376 7.53 11.93 13.41
N GLY A 377 7.54 11.01 14.38
CA GLY A 377 8.62 10.05 14.54
C GLY A 377 8.76 9.13 13.33
N SER A 378 7.65 8.60 12.80
CA SER A 378 7.65 7.75 11.62
C SER A 378 8.15 8.48 10.37
N LEU A 379 7.65 9.68 10.12
CA LEU A 379 8.11 10.51 9.00
C LEU A 379 9.60 10.85 9.11
N ALA A 380 10.07 11.22 10.30
CA ALA A 380 11.49 11.51 10.53
C ALA A 380 12.36 10.27 10.31
N PHE A 381 11.92 9.10 10.76
CA PHE A 381 12.61 7.84 10.54
C PHE A 381 12.71 7.50 9.05
N VAL A 382 11.58 7.51 8.33
CA VAL A 382 11.54 7.19 6.89
C VAL A 382 12.39 8.18 6.10
N LYS A 383 12.32 9.47 6.42
CA LYS A 383 13.15 10.50 5.81
C LYS A 383 14.64 10.22 6.00
N ALA A 384 15.06 9.92 7.22
CA ALA A 384 16.48 9.65 7.52
C ALA A 384 17.01 8.41 6.77
N ILE A 385 16.18 7.37 6.65
CA ILE A 385 16.53 6.17 5.88
C ILE A 385 16.64 6.48 4.38
N ASP A 386 15.69 7.24 3.82
CA ASP A 386 15.72 7.63 2.41
C ASP A 386 16.95 8.49 2.08
N GLU A 387 17.27 9.45 2.95
CA GLU A 387 18.49 10.30 2.83
C GLU A 387 19.76 9.46 2.89
N ALA A 388 19.85 8.51 3.82
CA ALA A 388 21.00 7.62 3.94
C ALA A 388 21.17 6.72 2.71
N ALA A 389 20.08 6.12 2.23
CA ALA A 389 20.10 5.28 1.04
C ALA A 389 20.49 6.09 -0.22
N ALA A 390 19.99 7.31 -0.36
CA ALA A 390 20.33 8.20 -1.47
C ALA A 390 21.82 8.57 -1.45
N ALA A 391 22.37 8.87 -0.28
CA ALA A 391 23.79 9.18 -0.12
C ALA A 391 24.68 7.96 -0.42
N MET A 392 24.31 6.78 0.05
CA MET A 392 25.02 5.53 -0.22
C MET A 392 24.99 5.17 -1.71
N PHE A 393 23.81 5.27 -2.33
CA PHE A 393 23.66 5.03 -3.76
C PHE A 393 24.53 5.98 -4.60
N ALA A 394 24.56 7.25 -4.24
CA ALA A 394 25.40 8.25 -4.89
C ALA A 394 26.89 7.95 -4.73
N LEU A 395 27.30 7.59 -3.53
CA LEU A 395 28.69 7.22 -3.26
C LEU A 395 29.12 6.04 -4.13
N GLN A 396 28.30 5.01 -4.22
CA GLN A 396 28.62 3.79 -4.95
C GLN A 396 28.52 3.96 -6.47
N SER A 397 27.50 4.65 -6.96
CA SER A 397 27.22 4.72 -8.39
C SER A 397 27.90 5.86 -9.13
N GLU A 398 28.25 6.95 -8.46
CA GLU A 398 28.75 8.17 -9.10
C GLU A 398 30.09 8.65 -8.54
N ILE A 399 30.22 8.75 -7.22
CA ILE A 399 31.40 9.38 -6.60
C ILE A 399 32.64 8.48 -6.72
N LEU A 400 32.58 7.25 -6.22
CA LEU A 400 33.72 6.35 -6.25
C LEU A 400 34.17 5.99 -7.67
N PRO A 401 33.24 5.66 -8.63
CA PRO A 401 33.63 5.46 -10.02
C PRO A 401 34.29 6.68 -10.66
N SER A 402 33.83 7.91 -10.36
CA SER A 402 34.43 9.15 -10.87
C SER A 402 35.85 9.38 -10.37
N GLN A 403 36.22 8.79 -9.25
CA GLN A 403 37.53 8.82 -8.65
C GLN A 403 38.44 7.64 -9.08
N GLY A 404 37.93 6.76 -9.97
CA GLY A 404 38.63 5.56 -10.40
C GLY A 404 38.71 4.46 -9.34
N ILE A 405 37.86 4.54 -8.30
CA ILE A 405 37.76 3.53 -7.27
C ILE A 405 36.73 2.50 -7.73
N PRO A 406 37.12 1.25 -7.99
CA PRO A 406 36.15 0.22 -8.37
C PRO A 406 35.21 -0.06 -7.19
N VAL A 407 33.92 0.13 -7.41
CA VAL A 407 32.90 -0.35 -6.49
C VAL A 407 32.68 -1.83 -6.80
N GLN A 408 33.19 -2.70 -5.94
CA GLN A 408 32.73 -4.07 -5.94
C GLN A 408 31.26 -4.03 -5.54
N GLY A 409 30.39 -4.35 -6.49
CA GLY A 409 29.00 -4.58 -6.17
C GLY A 409 28.96 -5.58 -5.00
N VAL A 410 28.28 -5.22 -3.93
CA VAL A 410 27.92 -6.14 -2.86
C VAL A 410 26.94 -7.12 -3.51
N GLY A 411 27.43 -8.04 -4.28
CA GLY A 411 26.55 -8.85 -5.09
C GLY A 411 27.23 -10.11 -5.54
N ARG A 412 26.67 -11.19 -5.21
CA ARG A 412 26.43 -12.40 -5.98
C ARG A 412 27.55 -13.31 -6.41
N GLU A 413 28.80 -12.89 -6.58
CA GLU A 413 29.87 -13.86 -6.85
C GLU A 413 30.27 -14.65 -5.60
N ALA A 414 30.00 -14.13 -4.41
CA ALA A 414 30.28 -14.82 -3.15
C ALA A 414 29.32 -15.99 -2.82
N TYR A 415 28.20 -16.12 -3.55
CA TYR A 415 27.22 -17.19 -3.33
C TYR A 415 27.16 -18.21 -4.47
N ARG A 416 28.11 -18.18 -5.42
CA ARG A 416 28.22 -19.15 -6.52
C ARG A 416 29.41 -20.10 -6.39
N SER A 417 29.99 -20.23 -5.20
CA SER A 417 30.97 -21.28 -4.91
C SER A 417 30.39 -22.40 -4.06
#